data_2bac90932fe654ae63f06b30e9c9f7c1
#
_entry.id   2bac90932fe654ae63f06b30e9c9f7c1
#
_cell.length_a   1.000
_cell.length_b   1.000
_cell.length_c   1.000
_cell.angle_alpha   90.00
_cell.angle_beta   90.00
_cell.angle_gamma   90.00
#
_symmetry.space_group_name_H-M   'P 1'
#
loop_
_entity.id
_entity.type
_entity.pdbx_description
1 polymer ?
#
loop_
_entity_poly.entity_id
_entity_poly.type
_entity_poly.pdbx_seq_one_letter_code
_entity_poly.pdbx_strand_id
1 'polypeptide(L)'
;FYFECCAHENVPPNPANYAQRSGRAGRSGQAALVYTYCSNYSPHDRHYFKNSTDMVAGVVAPPRIDLSNEELLYTHINALYLSEIGLNELDHSLAELIDEMDQKTFPITDQIKEKLKISDNLKNKIIQDFYKVVTDFKDKHLKNNSWYNDEWINRQIDNFTKNIDYTLDRWRLLYETAQKQLNRAVKDIKSGLYSQGSQEMKNAHRDLAQAERQRDLLKNVQGWGGQLSEFYPYRYMASEGFLPGYNFTRLPLRTFIPKGNSGEYISRPRFIALREFGPRNVVYHNGAKYRMEQLIVQDAAEKLDKAKISVNSGYYMDKDEFDNEICPFSGVPLDSNDSKEIFTNLLEMSETKSEEIERISCEEEERLSQGFNIETYFSVPGGLDSIVTGMVQSDGEDFLKLQFIPASKLI
;
A
#
# COMPACT_ATOMS: atom_id res chain seq x y z
N PHE A 1 1.46 29.74 -39.75
CA PHE A 1 2.22 28.56 -39.26
C PHE A 1 2.24 28.63 -37.76
N TYR A 2 1.58 27.66 -37.10
CA TYR A 2 1.68 27.47 -35.66
C TYR A 2 2.84 26.53 -35.38
N PHE A 3 3.83 27.00 -34.62
CA PHE A 3 4.90 26.13 -34.08
C PHE A 3 4.50 25.68 -32.67
N GLU A 4 4.49 24.39 -32.47
CA GLU A 4 4.43 23.86 -31.12
C GLU A 4 5.82 23.91 -30.48
N CYS A 5 5.86 24.36 -29.22
CA CYS A 5 7.10 24.50 -28.48
C CYS A 5 7.01 23.74 -27.15
N CYS A 6 8.02 22.95 -26.86
CA CYS A 6 8.21 22.32 -25.56
C CYS A 6 9.47 22.88 -24.88
N ALA A 7 9.28 23.50 -23.73
CA ALA A 7 10.37 24.03 -22.92
C ALA A 7 10.59 23.12 -21.68
N HIS A 8 11.85 22.71 -21.47
CA HIS A 8 12.25 22.08 -20.22
C HIS A 8 13.00 23.08 -19.36
N GLU A 9 12.53 23.29 -18.14
CA GLU A 9 13.15 24.20 -17.17
C GLU A 9 14.53 23.70 -16.71
N ASN A 10 14.71 22.36 -16.65
CA ASN A 10 15.98 21.67 -16.35
C ASN A 10 16.11 20.44 -17.23
N VAL A 11 17.33 19.91 -17.32
CA VAL A 11 17.56 18.65 -18.04
C VAL A 11 16.77 17.52 -17.37
N PRO A 12 15.92 16.76 -18.12
CA PRO A 12 15.22 15.60 -17.58
C PRO A 12 16.18 14.55 -17.00
N PRO A 13 15.74 13.75 -16.01
CA PRO A 13 16.61 12.80 -15.30
C PRO A 13 17.30 11.75 -16.21
N ASN A 14 16.64 11.37 -17.31
CA ASN A 14 17.17 10.37 -18.26
C ASN A 14 16.55 10.55 -19.65
N PRO A 15 17.11 9.89 -20.68
CA PRO A 15 16.62 9.96 -22.06
C PRO A 15 15.14 9.58 -22.24
N ALA A 16 14.64 8.59 -21.48
CA ALA A 16 13.23 8.21 -21.54
C ALA A 16 12.30 9.35 -21.10
N ASN A 17 12.65 10.04 -20.01
CA ASN A 17 11.92 11.21 -19.54
C ASN A 17 12.00 12.38 -20.52
N TYR A 18 13.16 12.58 -21.17
CA TYR A 18 13.31 13.57 -22.23
C TYR A 18 12.35 13.27 -23.38
N ALA A 19 12.37 12.05 -23.92
CA ALA A 19 11.52 11.63 -25.03
C ALA A 19 10.03 11.76 -24.67
N GLN A 20 9.64 11.36 -23.45
CA GLN A 20 8.26 11.43 -22.98
C GLN A 20 7.75 12.89 -22.88
N ARG A 21 8.59 13.82 -22.41
CA ARG A 21 8.25 15.22 -22.29
C ARG A 21 8.24 15.92 -23.63
N SER A 22 9.29 15.72 -24.43
CA SER A 22 9.44 16.28 -25.78
C SER A 22 8.35 15.82 -26.75
N GLY A 23 7.91 14.58 -26.65
CA GLY A 23 6.84 14.02 -27.49
C GLY A 23 5.44 14.59 -27.23
N ARG A 24 5.32 15.61 -26.36
CA ARG A 24 4.08 16.38 -26.21
C ARG A 24 3.94 17.47 -27.28
N ALA A 25 5.03 17.92 -27.90
CA ALA A 25 5.05 18.84 -29.03
C ALA A 25 5.28 18.07 -30.34
N GLY A 26 4.75 18.58 -31.43
CA GLY A 26 4.91 17.97 -32.76
C GLY A 26 4.06 16.73 -32.99
N ARG A 27 2.96 16.58 -32.30
CA ARG A 27 1.99 15.51 -32.54
C ARG A 27 1.42 15.62 -33.94
N SER A 28 1.16 14.47 -34.58
CA SER A 28 0.60 14.41 -35.93
C SER A 28 1.55 14.89 -37.05
N GLY A 29 2.87 14.81 -36.83
CA GLY A 29 3.86 15.15 -37.86
C GLY A 29 4.10 16.64 -38.07
N GLN A 30 3.66 17.50 -37.13
CA GLN A 30 3.96 18.93 -37.16
C GLN A 30 5.40 19.19 -36.72
N ALA A 31 6.03 20.22 -37.30
CA ALA A 31 7.33 20.67 -36.83
C ALA A 31 7.20 21.30 -35.43
N ALA A 32 8.08 20.90 -34.53
CA ALA A 32 8.10 21.39 -33.16
C ALA A 32 9.52 21.78 -32.76
N LEU A 33 9.60 22.79 -31.91
CA LEU A 33 10.84 23.19 -31.25
C LEU A 33 10.85 22.65 -29.83
N VAL A 34 11.90 21.89 -29.50
CA VAL A 34 12.16 21.47 -28.13
C VAL A 34 13.46 22.12 -27.67
N TYR A 35 13.41 22.85 -26.57
CA TYR A 35 14.62 23.40 -25.97
C TYR A 35 14.64 23.10 -24.46
N THR A 36 15.86 22.99 -23.94
CA THR A 36 16.10 22.70 -22.53
C THR A 36 17.00 23.77 -21.95
N TYR A 37 16.56 24.41 -20.87
CA TYR A 37 17.40 25.26 -20.07
C TYR A 37 18.29 24.42 -19.16
N CYS A 38 19.60 24.60 -19.24
CA CYS A 38 20.57 23.85 -18.43
C CYS A 38 21.15 24.80 -17.37
N SER A 39 20.91 24.47 -16.11
CA SER A 39 21.42 25.23 -14.97
C SER A 39 22.94 25.02 -14.81
N ASN A 40 23.69 26.10 -14.73
CA ASN A 40 25.13 26.00 -14.47
C ASN A 40 25.48 25.52 -13.05
N TYR A 41 24.53 25.56 -12.13
CA TYR A 41 24.72 25.08 -10.76
C TYR A 41 24.47 23.56 -10.60
N SER A 42 23.79 22.94 -11.56
CA SER A 42 23.52 21.50 -11.56
C SER A 42 24.63 20.73 -12.27
N PRO A 43 25.35 19.82 -11.61
CA PRO A 43 26.32 18.93 -12.26
C PRO A 43 25.69 18.07 -13.37
N HIS A 44 24.45 17.63 -13.18
CA HIS A 44 23.67 16.87 -14.14
C HIS A 44 23.41 17.71 -15.42
N ASP A 45 22.93 18.92 -15.27
CA ASP A 45 22.64 19.80 -16.40
C ASP A 45 23.92 20.16 -17.17
N ARG A 46 25.03 20.44 -16.47
CA ARG A 46 26.33 20.71 -17.08
C ARG A 46 26.86 19.50 -17.87
N HIS A 47 26.64 18.28 -17.37
CA HIS A 47 27.03 17.07 -18.07
C HIS A 47 26.31 16.96 -19.41
N TYR A 48 24.98 17.05 -19.40
CA TYR A 48 24.19 16.92 -20.62
C TYR A 48 24.22 18.14 -21.53
N PHE A 49 24.56 19.31 -21.03
CA PHE A 49 24.86 20.46 -21.88
C PHE A 49 26.08 20.18 -22.77
N LYS A 50 27.09 19.52 -22.22
CA LYS A 50 28.31 19.11 -22.99
C LYS A 50 28.08 17.90 -23.88
N ASN A 51 27.21 16.98 -23.44
CA ASN A 51 26.94 15.69 -24.09
C ASN A 51 25.45 15.59 -24.46
N SER A 52 24.93 16.56 -25.22
CA SER A 52 23.49 16.67 -25.53
C SER A 52 22.93 15.47 -26.28
N THR A 53 23.75 14.83 -27.13
CA THR A 53 23.38 13.59 -27.85
C THR A 53 23.04 12.45 -26.93
N ASP A 54 23.68 12.35 -25.76
CA ASP A 54 23.43 11.28 -24.79
C ASP A 54 22.06 11.41 -24.15
N MET A 55 21.48 12.62 -24.12
CA MET A 55 20.12 12.86 -23.66
C MET A 55 19.09 12.71 -24.79
N VAL A 56 19.35 13.37 -25.93
CA VAL A 56 18.36 13.47 -27.02
C VAL A 56 18.24 12.15 -27.81
N ALA A 57 19.35 11.46 -28.03
CA ALA A 57 19.42 10.17 -28.72
C ALA A 57 19.94 9.05 -27.85
N GLY A 58 19.92 9.24 -26.53
CA GLY A 58 20.42 8.26 -25.58
C GLY A 58 19.58 6.98 -25.55
N VAL A 59 20.23 5.88 -25.20
CA VAL A 59 19.58 4.59 -25.10
C VAL A 59 18.65 4.58 -23.87
N VAL A 60 17.38 4.26 -24.10
CA VAL A 60 16.41 4.03 -23.04
C VAL A 60 16.64 2.62 -22.51
N ALA A 61 17.29 2.51 -21.36
CA ALA A 61 17.41 1.23 -20.67
C ALA A 61 16.03 0.79 -20.14
N PRO A 62 15.60 -0.45 -20.38
CA PRO A 62 14.39 -0.96 -19.76
C PRO A 62 14.55 -0.97 -18.23
N PRO A 63 13.46 -0.75 -17.47
CA PRO A 63 13.51 -0.84 -16.03
C PRO A 63 13.96 -2.24 -15.61
N ARG A 64 14.90 -2.29 -14.68
CA ARG A 64 15.36 -3.56 -14.11
C ARG A 64 14.48 -3.90 -12.93
N ILE A 65 13.86 -5.08 -12.97
CA ILE A 65 13.11 -5.65 -11.85
C ILE A 65 14.08 -6.54 -11.08
N ASP A 66 14.11 -6.38 -9.76
CA ASP A 66 14.86 -7.28 -8.90
C ASP A 66 14.08 -8.60 -8.75
N LEU A 67 14.54 -9.61 -9.47
CA LEU A 67 13.95 -10.96 -9.42
C LEU A 67 14.41 -11.78 -8.21
N SER A 68 15.28 -11.21 -7.38
CA SER A 68 15.73 -11.83 -6.13
C SER A 68 14.88 -11.44 -4.92
N ASN A 69 13.78 -10.72 -5.14
CA ASN A 69 12.86 -10.32 -4.08
C ASN A 69 12.03 -11.52 -3.61
N GLU A 70 12.13 -11.84 -2.32
CA GLU A 70 11.40 -12.95 -1.68
C GLU A 70 9.88 -12.79 -1.80
N GLU A 71 9.36 -11.59 -1.55
CA GLU A 71 7.92 -11.30 -1.65
C GLU A 71 7.40 -11.53 -3.08
N LEU A 72 8.19 -11.20 -4.10
CA LEU A 72 7.84 -11.44 -5.49
C LEU A 72 7.64 -12.94 -5.76
N LEU A 73 8.59 -13.77 -5.35
CA LEU A 73 8.53 -15.21 -5.57
C LEU A 73 7.46 -15.89 -4.72
N TYR A 74 7.26 -15.41 -3.51
CA TYR A 74 6.17 -15.83 -2.64
C TYR A 74 4.80 -15.66 -3.33
N THR A 75 4.54 -14.49 -3.92
CA THR A 75 3.26 -14.23 -4.61
C THR A 75 3.06 -15.15 -5.82
N HIS A 76 4.14 -15.53 -6.52
CA HIS A 76 4.07 -16.46 -7.64
C HIS A 76 3.77 -17.89 -7.21
N ILE A 77 4.33 -18.35 -6.09
CA ILE A 77 3.97 -19.67 -5.51
C ILE A 77 2.47 -19.69 -5.18
N ASN A 78 1.96 -18.64 -4.55
CA ASN A 78 0.54 -18.55 -4.23
C ASN A 78 -0.36 -18.53 -5.47
N ALA A 79 0.06 -17.85 -6.54
CA ALA A 79 -0.67 -17.85 -7.81
C ALA A 79 -0.69 -19.24 -8.46
N LEU A 80 0.43 -19.95 -8.47
CA LEU A 80 0.48 -21.33 -8.95
C LEU A 80 -0.42 -22.25 -8.11
N TYR A 81 -0.38 -22.11 -6.79
CA TYR A 81 -1.22 -22.90 -5.90
C TYR A 81 -2.71 -22.69 -6.19
N LEU A 82 -3.16 -21.42 -6.26
CA LEU A 82 -4.55 -21.10 -6.59
C LEU A 82 -4.97 -21.59 -7.98
N SER A 83 -4.08 -21.48 -8.96
CA SER A 83 -4.31 -21.98 -10.31
C SER A 83 -4.57 -23.50 -10.35
N GLU A 84 -3.88 -24.25 -9.50
CA GLU A 84 -4.01 -25.71 -9.45
C GLU A 84 -5.24 -26.19 -8.69
N ILE A 85 -5.68 -25.49 -7.63
CA ILE A 85 -6.88 -25.88 -6.87
C ILE A 85 -8.18 -25.38 -7.50
N GLY A 86 -8.15 -24.29 -8.28
CA GLY A 86 -9.32 -23.74 -8.97
C GLY A 86 -10.42 -23.27 -8.02
N LEU A 87 -10.14 -22.29 -7.15
CA LEU A 87 -11.08 -21.78 -6.15
C LEU A 87 -12.09 -20.82 -6.79
N ASN A 88 -13.22 -21.32 -7.27
CA ASN A 88 -14.24 -20.53 -7.98
C ASN A 88 -14.94 -19.47 -7.10
N GLU A 89 -14.93 -19.66 -5.78
CA GLU A 89 -15.51 -18.72 -4.83
C GLU A 89 -14.82 -17.33 -4.90
N LEU A 90 -13.59 -17.28 -5.39
CA LEU A 90 -12.88 -16.03 -5.63
C LEU A 90 -13.39 -15.25 -6.85
N ASP A 91 -14.25 -15.80 -7.67
CA ASP A 91 -14.76 -15.11 -8.85
C ASP A 91 -15.78 -14.02 -8.51
N HIS A 92 -16.40 -14.08 -7.34
CA HIS A 92 -17.47 -13.18 -6.96
C HIS A 92 -17.11 -12.28 -5.77
N SER A 93 -16.91 -12.86 -4.59
CA SER A 93 -16.73 -12.10 -3.35
C SER A 93 -15.86 -12.83 -2.35
N LEU A 94 -15.05 -12.07 -1.60
CA LEU A 94 -14.30 -12.60 -0.46
C LEU A 94 -15.23 -13.11 0.66
N ALA A 95 -16.45 -12.59 0.73
CA ALA A 95 -17.44 -13.04 1.71
C ALA A 95 -17.82 -14.53 1.54
N GLU A 96 -17.68 -15.08 0.33
CA GLU A 96 -17.95 -16.50 0.08
C GLU A 96 -16.93 -17.44 0.72
N LEU A 97 -15.77 -16.92 1.10
CA LEU A 97 -14.74 -17.70 1.80
C LEU A 97 -15.00 -17.81 3.31
N ILE A 98 -15.85 -16.95 3.87
CA ILE A 98 -15.93 -16.64 5.29
C ILE A 98 -17.27 -17.06 5.87
N ASP A 99 -17.24 -17.57 7.11
CA ASP A 99 -18.44 -17.80 7.90
C ASP A 99 -18.94 -16.47 8.50
N GLU A 100 -19.91 -15.85 7.84
CA GLU A 100 -20.55 -14.61 8.31
C GLU A 100 -21.41 -14.79 9.56
N MET A 101 -21.74 -16.03 9.94
CA MET A 101 -22.55 -16.31 11.14
C MET A 101 -21.72 -16.23 12.41
N ASP A 102 -20.43 -16.54 12.34
CA ASP A 102 -19.50 -16.27 13.44
C ASP A 102 -19.03 -14.81 13.42
N GLN A 103 -19.84 -13.93 14.02
CA GLN A 103 -19.59 -12.49 14.07
C GLN A 103 -18.41 -12.07 14.97
N LYS A 104 -17.71 -13.02 15.59
CA LYS A 104 -16.55 -12.71 16.44
C LYS A 104 -15.25 -12.76 15.66
N THR A 105 -15.08 -13.75 14.81
CA THR A 105 -13.79 -14.02 14.14
C THR A 105 -13.89 -14.10 12.63
N PHE A 106 -15.09 -14.24 12.08
CA PHE A 106 -15.30 -14.40 10.64
C PHE A 106 -14.31 -15.39 10.00
N PRO A 107 -14.24 -16.63 10.48
CA PRO A 107 -13.24 -17.61 10.04
C PRO A 107 -13.51 -18.07 8.62
N ILE A 108 -12.49 -18.57 7.95
CA ILE A 108 -12.68 -19.32 6.69
C ILE A 108 -13.56 -20.54 6.97
N THR A 109 -14.58 -20.76 6.12
CA THR A 109 -15.48 -21.90 6.25
C THR A 109 -14.73 -23.23 6.14
N ASP A 110 -15.23 -24.27 6.81
CA ASP A 110 -14.58 -25.58 6.76
C ASP A 110 -14.63 -26.20 5.35
N GLN A 111 -15.63 -25.87 4.54
CA GLN A 111 -15.70 -26.29 3.14
C GLN A 111 -14.53 -25.71 2.33
N ILE A 112 -14.22 -24.44 2.52
CA ILE A 112 -13.08 -23.79 1.86
C ILE A 112 -11.77 -24.36 2.38
N LYS A 113 -11.62 -24.57 3.70
CA LYS A 113 -10.40 -25.18 4.26
C LYS A 113 -10.11 -26.55 3.65
N GLU A 114 -11.16 -27.37 3.41
CA GLU A 114 -10.98 -28.67 2.74
C GLU A 114 -10.54 -28.50 1.27
N LYS A 115 -11.11 -27.53 0.53
CA LYS A 115 -10.70 -27.24 -0.84
C LYS A 115 -9.26 -26.70 -0.95
N LEU A 116 -8.79 -26.05 0.12
CA LEU A 116 -7.42 -25.55 0.18
C LEU A 116 -6.38 -26.63 0.47
N LYS A 117 -6.78 -27.85 0.84
CA LYS A 117 -5.87 -28.97 1.05
C LYS A 117 -5.45 -29.58 -0.28
N ILE A 118 -4.17 -29.85 -0.42
CA ILE A 118 -3.62 -30.49 -1.62
C ILE A 118 -3.01 -31.86 -1.29
N SER A 119 -2.96 -32.73 -2.29
CA SER A 119 -2.23 -34.00 -2.21
C SER A 119 -0.73 -33.77 -2.45
N ASP A 120 0.09 -34.72 -2.02
CA ASP A 120 1.55 -34.71 -2.27
C ASP A 120 1.88 -34.64 -3.77
N ASN A 121 1.09 -35.28 -4.61
CA ASN A 121 1.26 -35.22 -6.07
C ASN A 121 1.06 -33.80 -6.59
N LEU A 122 0.04 -33.09 -6.10
CA LEU A 122 -0.23 -31.72 -6.50
C LEU A 122 0.84 -30.75 -5.96
N LYS A 123 1.29 -30.98 -4.72
CA LYS A 123 2.41 -30.25 -4.13
C LYS A 123 3.65 -30.37 -5.00
N ASN A 124 4.02 -31.57 -5.41
CA ASN A 124 5.17 -31.80 -6.28
C ASN A 124 5.02 -31.12 -7.65
N LYS A 125 3.80 -31.10 -8.19
CA LYS A 125 3.51 -30.40 -9.45
C LYS A 125 3.74 -28.90 -9.31
N ILE A 126 3.22 -28.27 -8.25
CA ILE A 126 3.41 -26.84 -7.96
C ILE A 126 4.91 -26.51 -7.85
N ILE A 127 5.67 -27.33 -7.14
CA ILE A 127 7.13 -27.16 -7.02
C ILE A 127 7.81 -27.21 -8.38
N GLN A 128 7.46 -28.21 -9.22
CA GLN A 128 8.03 -28.33 -10.56
C GLN A 128 7.69 -27.13 -11.45
N ASP A 129 6.45 -26.64 -11.38
CA ASP A 129 6.03 -25.50 -12.18
C ASP A 129 6.68 -24.22 -11.67
N PHE A 130 6.88 -24.07 -10.37
CA PHE A 130 7.65 -22.96 -9.80
C PHE A 130 9.12 -23.01 -10.29
N TYR A 131 9.76 -24.16 -10.31
CA TYR A 131 11.12 -24.27 -10.86
C TYR A 131 11.20 -23.88 -12.33
N LYS A 132 10.18 -24.16 -13.14
CA LYS A 132 10.13 -23.68 -14.53
C LYS A 132 10.10 -22.14 -14.60
N VAL A 133 9.31 -21.51 -13.72
CA VAL A 133 9.23 -20.04 -13.66
C VAL A 133 10.58 -19.41 -13.34
N VAL A 134 11.36 -20.00 -12.42
CA VAL A 134 12.62 -19.41 -11.97
C VAL A 134 13.85 -19.86 -12.78
N THR A 135 13.71 -20.84 -13.67
CA THR A 135 14.84 -21.45 -14.39
C THR A 135 15.73 -20.44 -15.09
N ASP A 136 15.16 -19.47 -15.79
CA ASP A 136 15.91 -18.53 -16.63
C ASP A 136 16.75 -17.51 -15.83
N PHE A 137 16.43 -17.31 -14.56
CA PHE A 137 17.11 -16.30 -13.73
C PHE A 137 17.70 -16.83 -12.43
N LYS A 138 17.45 -18.11 -12.09
CA LYS A 138 17.92 -18.75 -10.84
C LYS A 138 19.40 -18.54 -10.59
N ASP A 139 20.23 -18.88 -11.54
CA ASP A 139 21.69 -18.81 -11.38
C ASP A 139 22.22 -17.38 -11.30
N LYS A 140 21.53 -16.45 -11.93
CA LYS A 140 21.94 -15.05 -11.99
C LYS A 140 21.50 -14.23 -10.80
N HIS A 141 20.29 -14.47 -10.29
CA HIS A 141 19.66 -13.63 -9.29
C HIS A 141 19.44 -14.31 -7.93
N LEU A 142 19.26 -15.64 -7.88
CA LEU A 142 18.88 -16.36 -6.67
C LEU A 142 20.01 -17.14 -6.00
N LYS A 143 21.06 -17.48 -6.74
CA LYS A 143 22.15 -18.36 -6.26
C LYS A 143 22.80 -17.89 -4.95
N ASN A 144 22.88 -16.59 -4.73
CA ASN A 144 23.57 -16.01 -3.59
C ASN A 144 22.60 -15.61 -2.46
N ASN A 145 21.29 -15.87 -2.60
CA ASN A 145 20.31 -15.53 -1.60
C ASN A 145 20.16 -16.68 -0.60
N SER A 146 20.44 -16.40 0.66
CA SER A 146 20.39 -17.38 1.76
C SER A 146 18.99 -17.95 2.01
N TRP A 147 17.94 -17.16 1.74
CA TRP A 147 16.56 -17.56 1.93
C TRP A 147 16.04 -18.51 0.84
N TYR A 148 16.62 -18.48 -0.38
CA TYR A 148 16.13 -19.28 -1.49
C TYR A 148 16.69 -20.71 -1.44
N ASN A 149 15.87 -21.65 -0.98
CA ASN A 149 16.19 -23.08 -0.95
C ASN A 149 14.90 -23.91 -0.99
N ASP A 150 15.04 -25.23 -1.11
CA ASP A 150 13.91 -26.15 -1.22
C ASP A 150 13.05 -26.15 0.07
N GLU A 151 13.64 -25.91 1.21
CA GLU A 151 12.96 -25.81 2.49
C GLU A 151 12.04 -24.58 2.52
N TRP A 152 12.51 -23.43 2.01
CA TRP A 152 11.70 -22.23 1.87
C TRP A 152 10.49 -22.49 0.96
N ILE A 153 10.68 -23.11 -0.21
CA ILE A 153 9.59 -23.42 -1.16
C ILE A 153 8.54 -24.29 -0.48
N ASN A 154 8.96 -25.39 0.16
CA ASN A 154 8.06 -26.28 0.88
C ASN A 154 7.30 -25.55 1.98
N ARG A 155 7.97 -24.72 2.77
CA ARG A 155 7.35 -23.93 3.83
C ARG A 155 6.27 -22.98 3.31
N GLN A 156 6.49 -22.32 2.15
CA GLN A 156 5.48 -21.44 1.55
C GLN A 156 4.23 -22.23 1.15
N ILE A 157 4.40 -23.39 0.54
CA ILE A 157 3.29 -24.26 0.13
C ILE A 157 2.54 -24.81 1.34
N ASP A 158 3.24 -25.29 2.37
CA ASP A 158 2.65 -25.88 3.57
C ASP A 158 1.89 -24.82 4.42
N ASN A 159 2.33 -23.57 4.38
CA ASN A 159 1.67 -22.47 5.07
C ASN A 159 0.59 -21.76 4.23
N PHE A 160 0.27 -22.24 3.03
CA PHE A 160 -0.63 -21.54 2.12
C PHE A 160 -1.98 -21.20 2.77
N THR A 161 -2.63 -22.20 3.44
CA THR A 161 -3.91 -21.98 4.13
C THR A 161 -3.83 -20.94 5.24
N LYS A 162 -2.72 -20.88 5.97
CA LYS A 162 -2.48 -19.87 7.00
C LYS A 162 -2.26 -18.50 6.37
N ASN A 163 -1.54 -18.46 5.27
CA ASN A 163 -1.20 -17.21 4.58
C ASN A 163 -2.44 -16.56 3.93
N ILE A 164 -3.31 -17.36 3.30
CA ILE A 164 -4.57 -16.85 2.75
C ILE A 164 -5.50 -16.37 3.86
N ASP A 165 -5.55 -17.07 4.99
CA ASP A 165 -6.32 -16.67 6.17
C ASP A 165 -5.86 -15.32 6.71
N TYR A 166 -4.55 -15.14 6.90
CA TYR A 166 -3.95 -13.86 7.33
C TYR A 166 -4.23 -12.73 6.34
N THR A 167 -4.22 -13.01 5.04
CA THR A 167 -4.53 -12.01 4.00
C THR A 167 -5.94 -11.43 4.17
N LEU A 168 -6.87 -12.20 4.72
CA LEU A 168 -8.25 -11.76 4.94
C LEU A 168 -8.45 -10.91 6.21
N ASP A 169 -7.45 -10.79 7.08
CA ASP A 169 -7.61 -10.10 8.37
C ASP A 169 -8.04 -8.63 8.20
N ARG A 170 -7.48 -7.93 7.24
CA ARG A 170 -7.88 -6.56 6.96
C ARG A 170 -9.30 -6.46 6.43
N TRP A 171 -9.71 -7.38 5.57
CA TRP A 171 -11.09 -7.44 5.09
C TRP A 171 -12.05 -7.71 6.26
N ARG A 172 -11.72 -8.65 7.15
CA ARG A 172 -12.47 -8.95 8.37
C ARG A 172 -12.65 -7.73 9.26
N LEU A 173 -11.55 -7.02 9.50
CA LEU A 173 -11.57 -5.80 10.31
C LEU A 173 -12.53 -4.75 9.75
N LEU A 174 -12.48 -4.52 8.44
CA LEU A 174 -13.35 -3.57 7.76
C LEU A 174 -14.81 -4.04 7.78
N TYR A 175 -15.04 -5.34 7.58
CA TYR A 175 -16.38 -5.93 7.59
C TYR A 175 -17.02 -5.91 8.97
N GLU A 176 -16.27 -6.28 10.00
CA GLU A 176 -16.69 -6.18 11.40
C GLU A 176 -17.06 -4.75 11.77
N THR A 177 -16.22 -3.79 11.37
CA THR A 177 -16.45 -2.36 11.60
C THR A 177 -17.75 -1.91 10.94
N ALA A 178 -17.97 -2.25 9.68
CA ALA A 178 -19.18 -1.91 8.96
C ALA A 178 -20.43 -2.55 9.63
N GLN A 179 -20.33 -3.81 10.06
CA GLN A 179 -21.42 -4.52 10.70
C GLN A 179 -21.79 -3.93 12.08
N LYS A 180 -20.78 -3.57 12.89
CA LYS A 180 -21.02 -2.89 14.19
C LYS A 180 -21.65 -1.51 14.01
N GLN A 181 -21.17 -0.72 13.02
CA GLN A 181 -21.77 0.57 12.71
C GLN A 181 -23.22 0.44 12.24
N LEU A 182 -23.51 -0.53 11.37
CA LEU A 182 -24.86 -0.81 10.89
C LEU A 182 -25.79 -1.16 12.05
N ASN A 183 -25.38 -2.09 12.92
CA ASN A 183 -26.16 -2.51 14.07
C ASN A 183 -26.44 -1.35 15.04
N ARG A 184 -25.44 -0.49 15.27
CA ARG A 184 -25.58 0.71 16.12
C ARG A 184 -26.56 1.71 15.50
N ALA A 185 -26.39 2.06 14.22
CA ALA A 185 -27.25 3.00 13.53
C ALA A 185 -28.71 2.51 13.49
N VAL A 186 -28.94 1.22 13.21
CA VAL A 186 -30.29 0.61 13.26
C VAL A 186 -30.89 0.69 14.67
N LYS A 187 -30.11 0.42 15.72
CA LYS A 187 -30.54 0.53 17.11
C LYS A 187 -30.92 1.97 17.45
N ASP A 188 -30.10 2.94 17.06
CA ASP A 188 -30.34 4.36 17.34
C ASP A 188 -31.61 4.85 16.64
N ILE A 189 -31.84 4.48 15.37
CA ILE A 189 -33.06 4.82 14.64
C ILE A 189 -34.30 4.17 15.26
N LYS A 190 -34.23 2.91 15.69
CA LYS A 190 -35.36 2.15 16.27
C LYS A 190 -35.63 2.48 17.75
N SER A 191 -34.67 3.08 18.43
CA SER A 191 -34.81 3.36 19.89
C SER A 191 -35.92 4.35 20.27
N GLY A 192 -36.35 5.17 19.30
CA GLY A 192 -37.34 6.26 19.55
C GLY A 192 -36.77 7.40 20.40
N LEU A 193 -35.45 7.39 20.73
CA LEU A 193 -34.83 8.43 21.54
C LEU A 193 -34.69 9.76 20.79
N TYR A 194 -34.64 9.73 19.48
CA TYR A 194 -34.46 10.91 18.63
C TYR A 194 -35.77 11.32 17.98
N SER A 195 -36.08 12.61 18.01
CA SER A 195 -37.27 13.15 17.32
C SER A 195 -37.08 13.08 15.81
N GLN A 196 -38.17 12.81 15.07
CA GLN A 196 -38.17 12.87 13.62
C GLN A 196 -37.68 14.24 13.12
N GLY A 197 -36.66 14.27 12.26
CA GLY A 197 -36.09 15.51 11.72
C GLY A 197 -35.00 16.16 12.59
N SER A 198 -34.71 15.63 13.79
CA SER A 198 -33.60 16.08 14.60
C SER A 198 -32.23 15.83 13.91
N GLN A 199 -31.19 16.54 14.33
CA GLN A 199 -29.85 16.37 13.78
C GLN A 199 -29.29 14.98 14.10
N GLU A 200 -29.60 14.45 15.29
CA GLU A 200 -29.21 13.12 15.74
C GLU A 200 -29.83 12.03 14.86
N MET A 201 -31.12 12.15 14.52
CA MET A 201 -31.79 11.23 13.62
C MET A 201 -31.19 11.28 12.20
N LYS A 202 -30.88 12.47 11.69
CA LYS A 202 -30.21 12.63 10.39
C LYS A 202 -28.81 11.99 10.39
N ASN A 203 -28.06 12.16 11.49
CA ASN A 203 -26.75 11.54 11.67
C ASN A 203 -26.85 10.02 11.70
N ALA A 204 -27.82 9.45 12.44
CA ALA A 204 -28.04 8.01 12.47
C ALA A 204 -28.39 7.43 11.08
N HIS A 205 -29.19 8.12 10.29
CA HIS A 205 -29.47 7.71 8.90
C HIS A 205 -28.24 7.79 7.99
N ARG A 206 -27.37 8.80 8.18
CA ARG A 206 -26.10 8.90 7.43
C ARG A 206 -25.15 7.77 7.80
N ASP A 207 -25.05 7.46 9.10
CA ASP A 207 -24.19 6.38 9.59
C ASP A 207 -24.68 5.01 9.08
N LEU A 208 -26.01 4.81 9.00
CA LEU A 208 -26.61 3.63 8.39
C LEU A 208 -26.22 3.52 6.90
N ALA A 209 -26.47 4.58 6.13
CA ALA A 209 -26.15 4.59 4.70
C ALA A 209 -24.65 4.37 4.42
N GLN A 210 -23.78 4.93 5.28
CA GLN A 210 -22.33 4.71 5.20
C GLN A 210 -21.98 3.25 5.45
N ALA A 211 -22.50 2.65 6.52
CA ALA A 211 -22.22 1.26 6.89
C ALA A 211 -22.73 0.27 5.83
N GLU A 212 -23.95 0.49 5.29
CA GLU A 212 -24.49 -0.30 4.19
C GLU A 212 -23.60 -0.21 2.95
N ARG A 213 -23.21 0.99 2.56
CA ARG A 213 -22.34 1.20 1.41
C ARG A 213 -20.99 0.51 1.57
N GLN A 214 -20.39 0.59 2.75
CA GLN A 214 -19.12 -0.09 3.05
C GLN A 214 -19.27 -1.60 2.97
N ARG A 215 -20.31 -2.17 3.56
CA ARG A 215 -20.59 -3.60 3.49
C ARG A 215 -20.77 -4.08 2.05
N ASP A 216 -21.52 -3.34 1.23
CA ASP A 216 -21.76 -3.68 -0.16
C ASP A 216 -20.47 -3.63 -1.00
N LEU A 217 -19.59 -2.65 -0.73
CA LEU A 217 -18.26 -2.58 -1.35
C LEU A 217 -17.40 -3.79 -0.97
N LEU A 218 -17.38 -4.17 0.31
CA LEU A 218 -16.61 -5.32 0.80
C LEU A 218 -17.11 -6.65 0.23
N LYS A 219 -18.42 -6.78 0.04
CA LYS A 219 -19.04 -7.94 -0.61
C LYS A 219 -18.96 -7.92 -2.13
N ASN A 220 -18.31 -6.92 -2.70
CA ASN A 220 -18.22 -6.74 -4.15
C ASN A 220 -19.59 -6.70 -4.85
N VAL A 221 -20.62 -6.24 -4.15
CA VAL A 221 -21.94 -6.05 -4.73
C VAL A 221 -21.84 -4.90 -5.74
N GLN A 222 -22.17 -5.17 -7.00
CA GLN A 222 -22.14 -4.16 -8.05
C GLN A 222 -23.14 -3.04 -7.75
N GLY A 223 -22.58 -1.88 -7.36
CA GLY A 223 -23.36 -0.68 -7.14
C GLY A 223 -23.66 0.06 -8.44
N TRP A 224 -24.54 1.05 -8.37
CA TRP A 224 -24.87 1.95 -9.47
C TRP A 224 -23.60 2.59 -10.05
N GLY A 225 -23.24 2.24 -11.29
CA GLY A 225 -22.12 2.87 -11.99
C GLY A 225 -21.10 1.94 -12.63
N GLY A 226 -21.18 0.62 -12.47
CA GLY A 226 -20.35 -0.34 -13.22
C GLY A 226 -18.84 -0.30 -12.92
N GLN A 227 -18.40 0.41 -11.88
CA GLN A 227 -17.01 0.35 -11.42
C GLN A 227 -16.79 -0.92 -10.60
N LEU A 228 -15.79 -1.70 -11.00
CA LEU A 228 -15.31 -2.84 -10.21
C LEU A 228 -14.89 -2.35 -8.82
N SER A 229 -15.39 -3.01 -7.78
CA SER A 229 -15.00 -2.75 -6.40
C SER A 229 -13.50 -2.95 -6.23
N GLU A 230 -12.87 -2.16 -5.37
CA GLU A 230 -11.48 -2.37 -4.92
C GLU A 230 -11.33 -3.71 -4.18
N PHE A 231 -12.45 -4.29 -3.72
CA PHE A 231 -12.54 -5.57 -3.03
C PHE A 231 -12.90 -6.73 -3.97
N TYR A 232 -12.77 -6.56 -5.28
CA TYR A 232 -12.75 -7.72 -6.17
C TYR A 232 -11.63 -8.68 -5.70
N PRO A 233 -11.91 -9.99 -5.47
CA PRO A 233 -11.02 -10.85 -4.69
C PRO A 233 -9.56 -10.88 -5.15
N TYR A 234 -9.32 -11.08 -6.45
CA TYR A 234 -7.95 -11.13 -6.98
C TYR A 234 -7.22 -9.78 -6.84
N ARG A 235 -7.93 -8.67 -7.03
CA ARG A 235 -7.35 -7.33 -6.84
C ARG A 235 -7.03 -7.09 -5.37
N TYR A 236 -7.91 -7.46 -4.45
CA TYR A 236 -7.68 -7.38 -3.02
C TYR A 236 -6.46 -8.21 -2.61
N MET A 237 -6.40 -9.48 -3.01
CA MET A 237 -5.27 -10.37 -2.70
C MET A 237 -3.95 -9.85 -3.25
N ALA A 238 -3.95 -9.27 -4.45
CA ALA A 238 -2.77 -8.64 -5.02
C ALA A 238 -2.37 -7.37 -4.24
N SER A 239 -3.34 -6.57 -3.79
CA SER A 239 -3.08 -5.36 -3.01
C SER A 239 -2.59 -5.64 -1.60
N GLU A 240 -2.92 -6.80 -1.02
CA GLU A 240 -2.40 -7.26 0.27
C GLU A 240 -1.09 -8.08 0.13
N GLY A 241 -0.57 -8.24 -1.09
CA GLY A 241 0.71 -8.90 -1.34
C GLY A 241 0.65 -10.43 -1.30
N PHE A 242 -0.52 -11.03 -1.43
CA PHE A 242 -0.70 -12.47 -1.52
C PHE A 242 -0.54 -12.99 -2.95
N LEU A 243 -1.00 -12.23 -3.95
CA LEU A 243 -0.86 -12.52 -5.37
C LEU A 243 0.03 -11.51 -6.07
N PRO A 244 0.60 -11.82 -7.24
CA PRO A 244 1.40 -10.86 -8.01
C PRO A 244 0.56 -9.65 -8.41
N GLY A 245 1.02 -8.46 -8.01
CA GLY A 245 0.28 -7.22 -8.17
C GLY A 245 1.04 -6.14 -8.95
N TYR A 246 1.61 -6.46 -10.10
CA TYR A 246 2.45 -5.52 -10.86
C TYR A 246 1.75 -4.20 -11.23
N ASN A 247 0.44 -4.22 -11.41
CA ASN A 247 -0.38 -3.07 -11.76
C ASN A 247 -1.27 -2.60 -10.61
N PHE A 248 -1.20 -3.24 -9.43
CA PHE A 248 -2.03 -2.90 -8.29
C PHE A 248 -1.16 -2.32 -7.18
N THR A 249 -1.50 -1.11 -6.79
CA THR A 249 -0.97 -0.54 -5.55
C THR A 249 -1.61 -1.23 -4.35
N ARG A 250 -0.96 -1.16 -3.19
CA ARG A 250 -1.58 -1.61 -1.92
C ARG A 250 -2.95 -0.96 -1.75
N LEU A 251 -3.87 -1.68 -1.07
CA LEU A 251 -5.24 -1.21 -0.86
C LEU A 251 -5.24 0.24 -0.37
N PRO A 252 -5.90 1.16 -1.09
CA PRO A 252 -5.89 2.57 -0.74
C PRO A 252 -6.64 2.81 0.57
N LEU A 253 -6.36 3.93 1.21
CA LEU A 253 -7.20 4.45 2.29
C LEU A 253 -8.35 5.26 1.71
N ARG A 254 -9.47 5.26 2.42
CA ARG A 254 -10.69 5.90 1.97
C ARG A 254 -11.25 6.86 3.02
N THR A 255 -11.91 7.89 2.53
CA THR A 255 -12.73 8.74 3.37
C THR A 255 -14.15 8.82 2.83
N PHE A 256 -15.12 8.82 3.72
CA PHE A 256 -16.51 8.98 3.37
C PHE A 256 -16.84 10.46 3.22
N ILE A 257 -17.40 10.83 2.07
CA ILE A 257 -17.88 12.17 1.73
C ILE A 257 -19.41 12.13 1.82
N PRO A 258 -20.02 12.81 2.80
CA PRO A 258 -21.48 12.85 2.93
C PRO A 258 -22.11 13.67 1.81
N LYS A 259 -23.26 13.20 1.29
CA LYS A 259 -24.07 13.91 0.28
C LYS A 259 -25.55 13.79 0.65
N GLY A 260 -26.08 14.74 1.36
CA GLY A 260 -27.45 14.67 1.90
C GLY A 260 -27.62 13.46 2.83
N ASN A 261 -28.55 12.55 2.49
CA ASN A 261 -28.82 11.30 3.22
C ASN A 261 -27.99 10.09 2.70
N SER A 262 -27.14 10.32 1.71
CA SER A 262 -26.23 9.30 1.13
C SER A 262 -24.79 9.79 1.18
N GLY A 263 -23.89 9.14 0.50
CA GLY A 263 -22.52 9.58 0.39
C GLY A 263 -21.72 8.68 -0.55
N GLU A 264 -20.48 9.07 -0.75
CA GLU A 264 -19.54 8.32 -1.59
C GLU A 264 -18.18 8.21 -0.90
N TYR A 265 -17.42 7.19 -1.25
CA TYR A 265 -16.05 7.05 -0.80
C TYR A 265 -15.11 7.63 -1.85
N ILE A 266 -14.15 8.43 -1.41
CA ILE A 266 -12.97 8.77 -2.19
C ILE A 266 -11.77 8.01 -1.65
N SER A 267 -10.93 7.51 -2.54
CA SER A 267 -9.75 6.72 -2.20
C SER A 267 -8.46 7.44 -2.60
N ARG A 268 -7.40 7.19 -1.83
CA ARG A 268 -6.05 7.66 -2.11
C ARG A 268 -5.04 6.56 -1.79
N PRO A 269 -3.95 6.44 -2.57
CA PRO A 269 -2.82 5.61 -2.18
C PRO A 269 -2.37 5.94 -0.76
N ARG A 270 -1.98 4.95 0.04
CA ARG A 270 -1.69 5.11 1.48
C ARG A 270 -0.78 6.27 1.80
N PHE A 271 0.30 6.44 1.04
CA PHE A 271 1.26 7.52 1.25
C PHE A 271 0.66 8.93 1.07
N ILE A 272 -0.22 9.09 0.08
CA ILE A 272 -0.94 10.35 -0.14
C ILE A 272 -2.03 10.53 0.90
N ALA A 273 -2.74 9.46 1.24
CA ALA A 273 -3.82 9.48 2.21
C ALA A 273 -3.37 9.90 3.61
N LEU A 274 -2.18 9.49 4.05
CA LEU A 274 -1.60 9.94 5.32
C LEU A 274 -1.52 11.48 5.40
N ARG A 275 -1.26 12.13 4.28
CA ARG A 275 -1.21 13.60 4.20
C ARG A 275 -2.58 14.22 4.00
N GLU A 276 -3.40 13.69 3.08
CA GLU A 276 -4.69 14.29 2.72
C GLU A 276 -5.79 13.98 3.75
N PHE A 277 -5.82 12.77 4.31
CA PHE A 277 -6.85 12.32 5.24
C PHE A 277 -6.42 12.39 6.72
N GLY A 278 -5.30 13.06 6.99
CA GLY A 278 -4.87 13.31 8.36
C GLY A 278 -5.85 14.19 9.13
N PRO A 279 -5.78 14.19 10.47
CA PRO A 279 -6.73 14.90 11.33
C PRO A 279 -6.84 16.39 10.98
N ARG A 280 -8.06 16.89 10.86
CA ARG A 280 -8.42 18.28 10.55
C ARG A 280 -8.01 18.78 9.16
N ASN A 281 -7.41 17.94 8.33
CA ASN A 281 -7.12 18.31 6.95
C ASN A 281 -8.40 18.51 6.15
N VAL A 282 -8.31 19.33 5.11
CA VAL A 282 -9.41 19.68 4.23
C VAL A 282 -9.18 19.05 2.87
N VAL A 283 -10.16 18.30 2.41
CA VAL A 283 -10.20 17.75 1.05
C VAL A 283 -11.23 18.50 0.24
N TYR A 284 -10.88 18.83 -0.99
CA TYR A 284 -11.76 19.51 -1.94
C TYR A 284 -12.37 18.48 -2.89
N HIS A 285 -13.71 18.43 -2.91
CA HIS A 285 -14.43 17.46 -3.73
C HIS A 285 -15.72 18.06 -4.23
N ASN A 286 -16.00 17.93 -5.54
CA ASN A 286 -17.25 18.38 -6.19
C ASN A 286 -17.69 19.83 -5.82
N GLY A 287 -16.72 20.75 -5.69
CA GLY A 287 -17.00 22.17 -5.41
C GLY A 287 -17.26 22.49 -3.94
N ALA A 288 -17.03 21.56 -3.03
CA ALA A 288 -17.17 21.75 -1.59
C ALA A 288 -15.89 21.35 -0.85
N LYS A 289 -15.76 21.85 0.38
CA LYS A 289 -14.68 21.54 1.30
C LYS A 289 -15.14 20.55 2.36
N TYR A 290 -14.36 19.52 2.58
CA TYR A 290 -14.63 18.47 3.56
C TYR A 290 -13.45 18.36 4.53
N ARG A 291 -13.73 18.58 5.81
CA ARG A 291 -12.73 18.43 6.88
C ARG A 291 -12.74 17.01 7.40
N MET A 292 -11.56 16.42 7.61
CA MET A 292 -11.41 15.12 8.22
C MET A 292 -11.71 15.20 9.72
N GLU A 293 -12.82 14.61 10.14
CA GLU A 293 -13.33 14.72 11.52
C GLU A 293 -12.99 13.49 12.37
N GLN A 294 -13.03 12.31 11.77
CA GLN A 294 -12.96 11.07 12.53
C GLN A 294 -12.20 9.98 11.79
N LEU A 295 -11.32 9.29 12.51
CA LEU A 295 -10.79 7.99 12.11
C LEU A 295 -11.79 6.92 12.56
N ILE A 296 -12.18 6.04 11.63
CA ILE A 296 -13.14 4.96 11.91
C ILE A 296 -12.35 3.77 12.44
N VAL A 297 -12.27 3.67 13.76
CA VAL A 297 -11.66 2.52 14.46
C VAL A 297 -12.65 2.06 15.52
N GLN A 298 -13.02 0.78 15.46
CA GLN A 298 -13.81 0.14 16.48
C GLN A 298 -12.88 -0.42 17.57
N ASP A 299 -13.32 -0.29 18.84
CA ASP A 299 -12.57 -0.82 19.98
C ASP A 299 -11.12 -0.32 20.03
N ALA A 300 -10.93 0.99 19.78
CA ALA A 300 -9.62 1.62 19.64
C ALA A 300 -8.66 1.28 20.80
N ALA A 301 -9.20 1.20 22.03
CA ALA A 301 -8.41 0.88 23.21
C ALA A 301 -7.81 -0.54 23.21
N GLU A 302 -8.46 -1.49 22.54
CA GLU A 302 -8.00 -2.88 22.42
C GLU A 302 -7.07 -3.09 21.23
N LYS A 303 -7.04 -2.12 20.30
CA LYS A 303 -6.23 -2.17 19.04
C LYS A 303 -5.03 -1.22 19.08
N LEU A 304 -4.68 -0.74 20.26
CA LEU A 304 -3.48 0.08 20.42
C LEU A 304 -2.24 -0.81 20.38
N ASP A 305 -1.40 -0.56 19.41
CA ASP A 305 -0.10 -1.17 19.28
C ASP A 305 0.98 -0.33 19.95
N LYS A 306 2.13 -0.95 20.20
CA LYS A 306 3.32 -0.30 20.71
C LYS A 306 4.51 -0.57 19.80
N ALA A 307 5.39 0.40 19.70
CA ALA A 307 6.64 0.26 18.97
C ALA A 307 7.79 0.95 19.70
N LYS A 308 8.98 0.47 19.44
CA LYS A 308 10.24 1.06 19.88
C LYS A 308 11.08 1.40 18.65
N ILE A 309 11.65 2.57 18.64
CA ILE A 309 12.49 3.05 17.55
C ILE A 309 13.89 3.33 18.08
N SER A 310 14.89 2.85 17.36
CA SER A 310 16.27 3.24 17.60
C SER A 310 16.52 4.61 17.02
N VAL A 311 16.76 5.63 17.85
CA VAL A 311 17.01 7.02 17.43
C VAL A 311 18.22 7.12 16.51
N ASN A 312 19.26 6.32 16.76
CA ASN A 312 20.50 6.36 15.98
C ASN A 312 20.36 5.80 14.56
N SER A 313 19.42 4.88 14.31
CA SER A 313 19.31 4.19 13.03
C SER A 313 17.96 4.39 12.33
N GLY A 314 16.93 4.82 13.05
CA GLY A 314 15.56 4.83 12.55
C GLY A 314 14.94 3.42 12.41
N TYR A 315 15.55 2.40 13.05
CA TYR A 315 15.06 1.03 13.01
C TYR A 315 13.83 0.87 13.91
N TYR A 316 12.75 0.37 13.31
CA TYR A 316 11.46 0.18 13.95
C TYR A 316 11.32 -1.26 14.46
N MET A 317 10.93 -1.40 15.71
CA MET A 317 10.76 -2.66 16.44
C MET A 317 9.35 -2.74 17.01
N ASP A 318 8.57 -3.71 16.58
CA ASP A 318 7.25 -4.01 17.11
C ASP A 318 7.15 -5.48 17.56
N LYS A 319 6.02 -5.86 18.11
CA LYS A 319 5.71 -7.26 18.49
C LYS A 319 6.88 -7.96 19.17
N ASP A 320 7.44 -8.99 18.52
CA ASP A 320 8.52 -9.84 19.07
C ASP A 320 9.82 -9.08 19.25
N GLU A 321 10.05 -8.02 18.48
CA GLU A 321 11.27 -7.20 18.58
C GLU A 321 11.16 -6.06 19.60
N PHE A 322 9.95 -5.76 20.09
CA PHE A 322 9.73 -4.63 21.00
C PHE A 322 10.56 -4.72 22.28
N ASP A 323 10.76 -5.92 22.81
CA ASP A 323 11.49 -6.13 24.08
C ASP A 323 13.01 -6.17 23.92
N ASN A 324 13.55 -6.08 22.68
CA ASN A 324 14.98 -6.07 22.45
C ASN A 324 15.66 -4.89 23.17
N GLU A 325 16.71 -5.18 23.93
CA GLU A 325 17.53 -4.18 24.62
C GLU A 325 18.65 -3.61 23.76
N ILE A 326 18.93 -4.23 22.64
CA ILE A 326 19.94 -3.83 21.65
C ILE A 326 19.25 -3.70 20.31
N CYS A 327 19.54 -2.61 19.59
CA CYS A 327 19.02 -2.44 18.25
C CYS A 327 19.55 -3.55 17.33
N PRO A 328 18.69 -4.37 16.73
CA PRO A 328 19.15 -5.46 15.86
C PRO A 328 19.98 -4.96 14.67
N PHE A 329 19.62 -3.78 14.12
CA PHE A 329 20.27 -3.21 12.95
C PHE A 329 21.62 -2.55 13.25
N SER A 330 21.70 -1.72 14.28
CA SER A 330 22.91 -0.94 14.58
C SER A 330 23.79 -1.54 15.66
N GLY A 331 23.29 -2.53 16.42
CA GLY A 331 24.01 -3.12 17.57
C GLY A 331 24.15 -2.17 18.77
N VAL A 332 23.48 -1.01 18.75
CA VAL A 332 23.56 -0.01 19.83
C VAL A 332 22.61 -0.39 20.96
N PRO A 333 23.05 -0.33 22.25
CA PRO A 333 22.17 -0.50 23.39
C PRO A 333 21.06 0.53 23.44
N LEU A 334 19.85 0.07 23.80
CA LEU A 334 18.64 0.87 23.89
C LEU A 334 18.29 1.13 25.39
N ASP A 335 19.28 1.55 26.15
CA ASP A 335 19.23 1.70 27.62
C ASP A 335 18.80 3.10 28.07
N SER A 336 18.89 4.10 27.22
CA SER A 336 18.55 5.50 27.53
C SER A 336 17.45 6.06 26.63
N ASN A 337 16.82 7.14 27.07
CA ASN A 337 15.83 7.87 26.27
C ASN A 337 16.46 8.58 25.06
N ASP A 338 17.78 8.79 25.04
CA ASP A 338 18.50 9.37 23.92
C ASP A 338 18.77 8.33 22.83
N SER A 339 18.76 7.03 23.18
CA SER A 339 19.02 5.92 22.24
C SER A 339 17.75 5.32 21.65
N LYS A 340 16.60 5.51 22.30
CA LYS A 340 15.31 4.94 21.89
C LYS A 340 14.15 5.92 22.06
N GLU A 341 13.14 5.76 21.22
CA GLU A 341 11.82 6.36 21.36
C GLU A 341 10.76 5.27 21.45
N ILE A 342 9.79 5.41 22.37
CA ILE A 342 8.76 4.40 22.61
C ILE A 342 7.39 5.03 22.35
N PHE A 343 6.65 4.39 21.46
CA PHE A 343 5.26 4.72 21.15
C PHE A 343 4.34 3.63 21.71
N THR A 344 3.37 4.00 22.53
CA THR A 344 2.47 3.06 23.23
C THR A 344 1.02 3.09 22.75
N ASN A 345 0.68 4.04 21.87
CA ASN A 345 -0.69 4.28 21.45
C ASN A 345 -0.75 4.40 19.92
N LEU A 346 -0.19 3.43 19.22
CA LEU A 346 -0.22 3.39 17.77
C LEU A 346 -1.54 2.81 17.28
N LEU A 347 -2.15 3.45 16.30
CA LEU A 347 -3.32 2.95 15.59
C LEU A 347 -3.01 2.86 14.10
N GLU A 348 -3.35 1.74 13.48
CA GLU A 348 -3.31 1.66 12.03
C GLU A 348 -4.38 2.57 11.44
N MET A 349 -3.98 3.45 10.52
CA MET A 349 -4.91 4.29 9.79
C MET A 349 -5.75 3.43 8.86
N SER A 350 -7.06 3.40 9.11
CA SER A 350 -8.05 2.65 8.33
C SER A 350 -8.85 3.60 7.43
N GLU A 351 -10.15 3.71 7.70
CA GLU A 351 -11.03 4.63 6.99
C GLU A 351 -11.28 5.88 7.81
N THR A 352 -11.55 6.99 7.11
CA THR A 352 -11.89 8.25 7.76
C THR A 352 -13.28 8.71 7.35
N LYS A 353 -13.87 9.56 8.17
CA LYS A 353 -15.12 10.25 7.91
C LYS A 353 -14.86 11.72 7.84
N SER A 354 -15.45 12.38 6.87
CA SER A 354 -15.37 13.82 6.70
C SER A 354 -16.71 14.51 6.94
N GLU A 355 -16.65 15.79 7.22
CA GLU A 355 -17.79 16.67 7.31
C GLU A 355 -17.66 17.81 6.31
N GLU A 356 -18.77 18.12 5.61
CA GLU A 356 -18.82 19.29 4.72
C GLU A 356 -18.77 20.58 5.57
N ILE A 357 -17.81 21.45 5.26
CA ILE A 357 -17.66 22.72 5.97
C ILE A 357 -18.38 23.82 5.19
N GLU A 358 -17.97 24.04 3.96
CA GLU A 358 -18.49 25.10 3.10
C GLU A 358 -18.16 24.84 1.62
N ARG A 359 -18.73 25.65 0.74
CA ARG A 359 -18.40 25.61 -0.69
C ARG A 359 -17.07 26.32 -0.95
N ILE A 360 -16.40 25.90 -2.01
CA ILE A 360 -15.15 26.51 -2.47
C ILE A 360 -15.43 27.93 -2.95
N SER A 361 -14.69 28.93 -2.44
CA SER A 361 -14.69 30.29 -2.98
C SER A 361 -13.52 30.46 -3.96
N CYS A 362 -13.65 31.43 -4.89
CA CYS A 362 -12.59 31.71 -5.88
C CYS A 362 -11.32 32.33 -5.27
N GLU A 363 -11.36 32.76 -4.02
CA GLU A 363 -10.27 33.47 -3.34
C GLU A 363 -9.36 32.56 -2.52
N GLU A 364 -9.65 31.25 -2.45
CA GLU A 364 -8.92 30.34 -1.58
C GLU A 364 -7.94 29.44 -2.33
N GLU A 365 -6.69 29.83 -2.35
CA GLU A 365 -5.56 28.96 -2.75
C GLU A 365 -4.86 28.28 -1.55
N GLU A 366 -5.30 28.50 -0.32
CA GLU A 366 -4.62 28.01 0.86
C GLU A 366 -4.92 26.53 1.15
N ARG A 367 -4.14 25.63 0.58
CA ARG A 367 -4.05 24.23 1.00
C ARG A 367 -3.15 24.12 2.23
N LEU A 368 -3.62 24.62 3.35
CA LEU A 368 -2.91 24.46 4.61
C LEU A 368 -3.11 23.02 5.13
N SER A 369 -2.05 22.25 5.13
CA SER A 369 -2.03 21.02 5.92
C SER A 369 -1.81 21.38 7.38
N GLN A 370 -2.78 21.10 8.24
CA GLN A 370 -2.70 21.45 9.65
C GLN A 370 -2.19 20.27 10.49
N GLY A 371 -1.04 20.50 11.13
CA GLY A 371 -0.86 20.08 12.50
C GLY A 371 -0.47 18.64 12.81
N PHE A 372 0.12 17.85 11.90
CA PHE A 372 0.76 16.58 12.28
C PHE A 372 2.08 16.40 11.52
N ASN A 373 3.03 15.75 12.17
CA ASN A 373 4.30 15.38 11.55
C ASN A 373 4.19 13.98 10.95
N ILE A 374 4.83 13.78 9.80
CA ILE A 374 5.00 12.47 9.19
C ILE A 374 6.47 12.11 9.33
N GLU A 375 6.73 11.04 10.04
CA GLU A 375 8.07 10.48 10.20
C GLU A 375 8.12 9.13 9.51
N THR A 376 9.31 8.72 9.07
CA THR A 376 9.50 7.49 8.32
C THR A 376 10.56 6.65 9.00
N TYR A 377 10.22 5.42 9.28
CA TYR A 377 11.09 4.43 9.90
C TYR A 377 11.20 3.18 9.02
N PHE A 378 12.07 2.26 9.35
CA PHE A 378 12.21 1.03 8.59
C PHE A 378 12.40 -0.18 9.49
N SER A 379 11.98 -1.34 8.99
CA SER A 379 12.27 -2.65 9.57
C SER A 379 12.75 -3.62 8.50
N VAL A 380 13.41 -4.70 8.91
CA VAL A 380 13.92 -5.75 8.01
C VAL A 380 13.31 -7.10 8.40
N PRO A 381 12.08 -7.40 7.96
CA PRO A 381 11.35 -8.61 8.39
C PRO A 381 12.05 -9.93 8.07
N GLY A 382 12.89 -9.95 7.02
CA GLY A 382 13.65 -11.14 6.58
C GLY A 382 14.95 -11.38 7.35
N GLY A 383 15.24 -10.56 8.38
CA GLY A 383 16.50 -10.63 9.14
C GLY A 383 17.64 -9.85 8.47
N LEU A 384 18.68 -9.60 9.27
CA LEU A 384 19.80 -8.72 8.87
C LEU A 384 20.86 -9.43 8.01
N ASP A 385 20.78 -10.74 7.87
CA ASP A 385 21.74 -11.54 7.09
C ASP A 385 21.69 -11.24 5.58
N SER A 386 20.61 -10.61 5.12
CA SER A 386 20.46 -10.20 3.73
C SER A 386 21.12 -8.87 3.39
N ILE A 387 21.67 -8.15 4.35
CA ILE A 387 22.26 -6.83 4.14
C ILE A 387 23.59 -6.97 3.41
N VAL A 388 23.66 -6.36 2.23
CA VAL A 388 24.91 -6.28 1.45
C VAL A 388 25.64 -4.99 1.80
N THR A 389 26.86 -5.13 2.30
CA THR A 389 27.70 -3.97 2.65
C THR A 389 28.79 -3.77 1.60
N GLY A 390 28.94 -2.54 1.11
CA GLY A 390 30.03 -2.10 0.26
C GLY A 390 30.77 -0.94 0.91
N MET A 391 32.10 -0.86 0.71
CA MET A 391 32.94 0.25 1.16
C MET A 391 33.41 1.03 -0.07
N VAL A 392 33.27 2.35 -0.01
CA VAL A 392 33.88 3.26 -0.98
C VAL A 392 35.18 3.75 -0.38
N GLN A 393 36.29 3.54 -1.08
CA GLN A 393 37.62 3.93 -0.63
C GLN A 393 38.12 5.15 -1.43
N SER A 394 38.82 6.05 -0.75
CA SER A 394 39.58 7.14 -1.34
C SER A 394 41.00 7.07 -0.80
N ASP A 395 42.01 7.03 -1.70
CA ASP A 395 43.44 6.97 -1.36
C ASP A 395 43.81 5.79 -0.44
N GLY A 396 43.03 4.70 -0.50
CA GLY A 396 43.27 3.50 0.33
C GLY A 396 42.64 3.55 1.73
N GLU A 397 41.92 4.61 2.03
CA GLU A 397 41.15 4.75 3.29
C GLU A 397 39.65 4.58 2.99
N ASP A 398 38.95 3.92 3.94
CA ASP A 398 37.50 3.74 3.88
C ASP A 398 36.82 5.10 4.09
N PHE A 399 36.17 5.59 3.05
CA PHE A 399 35.51 6.90 3.06
C PHE A 399 34.00 6.81 3.34
N LEU A 400 33.31 5.82 2.77
CA LEU A 400 31.87 5.67 2.90
C LEU A 400 31.47 4.20 2.95
N LYS A 401 30.69 3.83 3.95
CA LYS A 401 30.03 2.53 4.04
C LYS A 401 28.65 2.62 3.42
N LEU A 402 28.38 1.81 2.42
CA LEU A 402 27.07 1.65 1.80
C LEU A 402 26.46 0.33 2.25
N GLN A 403 25.20 0.36 2.65
CA GLN A 403 24.43 -0.83 2.98
C GLN A 403 23.20 -0.90 2.09
N PHE A 404 23.06 -2.00 1.38
CA PHE A 404 21.88 -2.30 0.58
C PHE A 404 21.02 -3.31 1.34
N ILE A 405 19.75 -2.97 1.56
CA ILE A 405 18.80 -3.78 2.32
C ILE A 405 17.68 -4.20 1.34
N PRO A 406 17.74 -5.41 0.78
CA PRO A 406 16.83 -5.82 -0.30
C PRO A 406 15.38 -5.98 0.13
N ALA A 407 15.12 -6.26 1.41
CA ALA A 407 13.80 -6.59 1.93
C ALA A 407 13.37 -5.67 3.10
N SER A 408 13.68 -4.37 3.02
CA SER A 408 13.23 -3.43 4.03
C SER A 408 11.76 -3.04 3.85
N LYS A 409 11.06 -2.90 4.97
CA LYS A 409 9.72 -2.34 5.03
C LYS A 409 9.83 -0.91 5.55
N LEU A 410 9.26 0.06 4.82
CA LEU A 410 9.08 1.43 5.29
C LEU A 410 7.77 1.54 6.07
N ILE A 411 7.83 2.18 7.23
CA ILE A 411 6.74 2.35 8.19
C ILE A 411 6.52 3.82 8.44
#